data_31d9bc26611c1022753858688659ea86
#
_entry.id   31d9bc26611c1022753858688659ea86
#
_cell.length_a   1.000
_cell.length_b   1.000
_cell.length_c   1.000
_cell.angle_alpha   90.00
_cell.angle_beta   90.00
_cell.angle_gamma   90.00
#
_symmetry.space_group_name_H-M   'P 1'
#
loop_
_entity.id
_entity.type
_entity.pdbx_description
1 polymer ?
#
loop_
_entity_poly.entity_id
_entity_poly.type
_entity_poly.pdbx_seq_one_letter_code
_entity_poly.pdbx_strand_id
1 'polypeptide(L)'
;MIRVTSSNLLAFLHAYFASLGLEHDAAAFLTAHNFTAALVLKLPAVCLVPQNKPATSRSKQTHIHVTGSNRYFFFDPKEIADATASTPDYEQPLMVSMQNIRALHGSALTGDALEITASSTMVKIAYRASQESQVQVSKLRMDGSSFIELRNALYEDDLLIFLKYRTGNQMFALGIPRNFYAGSYTFSDDLFEGLESKGAVTVKNALSAVSEAYDD
;
A
#
# COMPACT_ATOMS: atom_id res chain seq x y z
N MET A 1 20.33 -2.05 12.82
CA MET A 1 18.91 -1.92 12.45
C MET A 1 18.68 -0.50 11.97
N ILE A 2 18.17 -0.35 10.74
CA ILE A 2 17.97 0.96 10.10
C ILE A 2 16.56 1.46 10.47
N ARG A 3 16.46 2.68 10.99
CA ARG A 3 15.16 3.29 11.27
C ARG A 3 14.62 3.95 10.01
N VAL A 4 13.48 3.47 9.55
CA VAL A 4 12.73 4.05 8.43
C VAL A 4 11.85 5.18 8.97
N THR A 5 11.95 6.34 8.34
CA THR A 5 11.21 7.57 8.64
C THR A 5 10.57 8.07 7.35
N SER A 6 9.70 9.07 7.43
CA SER A 6 9.13 9.69 6.22
C SER A 6 10.21 10.24 5.29
N SER A 7 11.30 10.75 5.84
CA SER A 7 12.39 11.33 5.05
C SER A 7 13.24 10.32 4.28
N ASN A 8 13.28 9.05 4.70
CA ASN A 8 14.10 8.02 4.04
C ASN A 8 13.30 6.83 3.50
N LEU A 9 11.97 6.94 3.42
CA LEU A 9 11.12 5.87 2.86
C LEU A 9 11.52 5.52 1.42
N LEU A 10 11.84 6.51 0.60
CA LEU A 10 12.29 6.24 -0.79
C LEU A 10 13.60 5.45 -0.82
N ALA A 11 14.52 5.70 0.10
CA ALA A 11 15.74 4.92 0.25
C ALA A 11 15.44 3.47 0.67
N PHE A 12 14.46 3.26 1.54
CA PHE A 12 13.98 1.93 1.91
C PHE A 12 13.37 1.20 0.70
N LEU A 13 12.54 1.86 -0.09
CA LEU A 13 11.96 1.29 -1.32
C LEU A 13 13.04 0.96 -2.34
N HIS A 14 14.02 1.86 -2.52
CA HIS A 14 15.17 1.62 -3.38
C HIS A 14 15.96 0.38 -2.93
N ALA A 15 16.24 0.25 -1.64
CA ALA A 15 16.94 -0.92 -1.09
C ALA A 15 16.14 -2.22 -1.33
N TYR A 16 14.82 -2.16 -1.24
CA TYR A 16 13.97 -3.31 -1.56
C TYR A 16 14.08 -3.71 -3.03
N PHE A 17 13.92 -2.77 -3.95
CA PHE A 17 14.07 -3.06 -5.38
C PHE A 17 15.49 -3.53 -5.74
N ALA A 18 16.51 -2.95 -5.13
CA ALA A 18 17.89 -3.40 -5.30
C ALA A 18 18.07 -4.87 -4.86
N SER A 19 17.41 -5.28 -3.78
CA SER A 19 17.43 -6.67 -3.32
C SER A 19 16.81 -7.66 -4.31
N LEU A 20 16.01 -7.17 -5.25
CA LEU A 20 15.41 -7.93 -6.36
C LEU A 20 16.25 -7.89 -7.65
N GLY A 21 17.41 -7.24 -7.64
CA GLY A 21 18.23 -7.02 -8.84
C GLY A 21 17.75 -5.85 -9.72
N LEU A 22 16.86 -5.00 -9.20
CA LEU A 22 16.23 -3.87 -9.91
C LEU A 22 16.88 -2.52 -9.56
N GLU A 23 18.12 -2.49 -9.14
CA GLU A 23 18.78 -1.28 -8.61
C GLU A 23 18.78 -0.11 -9.61
N HIS A 24 19.15 -0.38 -10.85
CA HIS A 24 19.20 0.64 -11.90
C HIS A 24 17.83 1.22 -12.21
N ASP A 25 16.86 0.34 -12.36
CA ASP A 25 15.51 0.74 -12.74
C ASP A 25 14.76 1.42 -11.59
N ALA A 26 15.04 1.02 -10.34
CA ALA A 26 14.44 1.59 -9.16
C ALA A 26 14.72 3.08 -8.99
N ALA A 27 15.96 3.51 -9.19
CA ALA A 27 16.34 4.93 -9.08
C ALA A 27 15.60 5.77 -10.12
N ALA A 28 15.59 5.32 -11.37
CA ALA A 28 14.88 5.97 -12.46
C ALA A 28 13.36 6.01 -12.20
N PHE A 29 12.78 4.88 -11.80
CA PHE A 29 11.37 4.73 -11.51
C PHE A 29 10.91 5.66 -10.36
N LEU A 30 11.57 5.61 -9.21
CA LEU A 30 11.20 6.42 -8.05
C LEU A 30 11.35 7.92 -8.30
N THR A 31 12.31 8.32 -9.15
CA THR A 31 12.53 9.72 -9.51
C THR A 31 11.55 10.19 -10.59
N ALA A 32 11.34 9.40 -11.64
CA ALA A 32 10.51 9.79 -12.78
C ALA A 32 9.02 9.92 -12.41
N HIS A 33 8.52 9.08 -11.50
CA HIS A 33 7.10 9.06 -11.14
C HIS A 33 6.72 10.11 -10.10
N ASN A 34 7.71 10.73 -9.45
CA ASN A 34 7.50 11.89 -8.57
C ASN A 34 6.31 11.68 -7.62
N PHE A 35 6.39 10.65 -6.78
CA PHE A 35 5.36 10.32 -5.80
C PHE A 35 5.24 11.42 -4.74
N THR A 36 4.02 11.78 -4.37
CA THR A 36 3.73 12.86 -3.42
C THR A 36 3.26 12.38 -2.06
N ALA A 37 2.73 11.17 -1.98
CA ALA A 37 2.28 10.58 -0.73
C ALA A 37 2.43 9.07 -0.76
N ALA A 38 2.58 8.48 0.41
CA ALA A 38 2.62 7.04 0.61
C ALA A 38 1.74 6.61 1.77
N LEU A 39 1.10 5.46 1.61
CA LEU A 39 0.39 4.74 2.64
C LEU A 39 1.07 3.39 2.79
N VAL A 40 1.65 3.11 3.94
CA VAL A 40 2.26 1.82 4.26
C VAL A 40 1.37 1.08 5.24
N LEU A 41 0.91 -0.09 4.85
CA LEU A 41 0.04 -0.93 5.66
C LEU A 41 0.79 -2.21 6.02
N LYS A 42 0.98 -2.46 7.30
CA LYS A 42 1.34 -3.80 7.77
C LYS A 42 0.06 -4.63 7.82
N LEU A 43 0.03 -5.73 7.09
CA LEU A 43 -1.20 -6.52 6.91
C LEU A 43 -1.45 -7.48 8.08
N PRO A 44 -2.55 -7.31 8.82
CA PRO A 44 -2.97 -8.30 9.79
C PRO A 44 -3.68 -9.47 9.09
N ALA A 45 -3.74 -10.63 9.74
CA ALA A 45 -4.41 -11.82 9.24
C ALA A 45 -5.84 -11.57 8.72
N VAL A 46 -6.58 -10.66 9.36
CA VAL A 46 -7.97 -10.33 8.99
C VAL A 46 -8.08 -9.72 7.60
N CYS A 47 -7.06 -9.01 7.12
CA CYS A 47 -7.03 -8.34 5.82
C CYS A 47 -6.55 -9.25 4.67
N LEU A 48 -6.09 -10.45 4.96
CA LEU A 48 -5.58 -11.38 3.96
C LEU A 48 -6.70 -12.01 3.12
N VAL A 49 -6.34 -12.48 1.94
CA VAL A 49 -7.20 -13.36 1.15
C VAL A 49 -7.41 -14.69 1.88
N PRO A 50 -8.54 -15.40 1.65
CA PRO A 50 -8.91 -16.57 2.46
C PRO A 50 -7.82 -17.63 2.53
N GLN A 51 -7.15 -17.92 1.42
CA GLN A 51 -6.12 -18.96 1.34
C GLN A 51 -4.83 -18.62 2.13
N ASN A 52 -4.58 -17.35 2.39
CA ASN A 52 -3.37 -16.89 3.08
C ASN A 52 -3.61 -16.62 4.57
N LYS A 53 -4.85 -16.78 5.04
CA LYS A 53 -5.17 -16.60 6.44
C LYS A 53 -4.64 -17.77 7.28
N PRO A 54 -4.05 -17.49 8.45
CA PRO A 54 -3.69 -18.55 9.36
C PRO A 54 -4.96 -19.30 9.84
N ALA A 55 -4.82 -20.59 10.16
CA ALA A 55 -5.93 -21.43 10.62
C ALA A 55 -6.65 -20.90 11.87
N THR A 56 -5.96 -20.04 12.63
CA THR A 56 -6.50 -19.37 13.82
C THR A 56 -7.44 -18.21 13.48
N SER A 57 -7.38 -17.68 12.25
CA SER A 57 -8.22 -16.56 11.83
C SER A 57 -9.63 -17.04 11.50
N ARG A 58 -10.61 -16.60 12.28
CA ARG A 58 -12.05 -16.86 12.04
C ARG A 58 -12.71 -15.83 11.14
N SER A 59 -11.99 -14.77 10.77
CA SER A 59 -12.56 -13.68 9.97
C SER A 59 -12.81 -14.11 8.53
N LYS A 60 -14.02 -13.86 8.05
CA LYS A 60 -14.40 -14.01 6.63
C LYS A 60 -14.13 -12.74 5.82
N GLN A 61 -13.70 -11.66 6.46
CA GLN A 61 -13.38 -10.41 5.79
C GLN A 61 -12.16 -10.59 4.90
N THR A 62 -12.17 -9.90 3.76
CA THR A 62 -11.08 -9.95 2.77
C THR A 62 -10.62 -8.56 2.34
N HIS A 63 -11.39 -7.52 2.68
CA HIS A 63 -11.01 -6.15 2.37
C HIS A 63 -9.99 -5.62 3.39
N ILE A 64 -9.20 -4.65 2.95
CA ILE A 64 -8.23 -3.96 3.78
C ILE A 64 -8.96 -2.78 4.44
N HIS A 65 -8.84 -2.68 5.75
CA HIS A 65 -9.40 -1.59 6.52
C HIS A 65 -8.39 -0.48 6.69
N VAL A 66 -8.80 0.74 6.38
CA VAL A 66 -8.02 1.96 6.63
C VAL A 66 -8.86 2.88 7.51
N THR A 67 -8.37 3.16 8.71
CA THR A 67 -9.09 3.93 9.74
C THR A 67 -8.28 5.13 10.19
N GLY A 68 -8.86 5.96 11.05
CA GLY A 68 -8.19 7.15 11.58
C GLY A 68 -7.90 8.18 10.49
N SER A 69 -6.86 8.97 10.66
CA SER A 69 -6.41 9.99 9.68
C SER A 69 -6.00 9.39 8.33
N ASN A 70 -5.67 8.11 8.30
CA ASN A 70 -5.20 7.40 7.12
C ASN A 70 -6.24 7.28 6.01
N ARG A 71 -7.52 7.38 6.35
CA ARG A 71 -8.60 7.44 5.37
C ARG A 71 -8.48 8.63 4.42
N TYR A 72 -7.83 9.71 4.87
CA TYR A 72 -7.55 10.90 4.05
C TYR A 72 -6.52 10.66 2.93
N PHE A 73 -5.85 9.52 2.93
CA PHE A 73 -5.07 9.10 1.78
C PHE A 73 -5.96 8.83 0.55
N PHE A 74 -7.19 8.34 0.74
CA PHE A 74 -8.09 7.96 -0.34
C PHE A 74 -9.20 9.01 -0.59
N PHE A 75 -9.64 9.70 0.45
CA PHE A 75 -10.77 10.63 0.41
C PHE A 75 -10.36 11.99 0.98
N ASP A 76 -10.84 13.03 0.34
CA ASP A 76 -10.74 14.38 0.88
C ASP A 76 -11.47 14.49 2.23
N PRO A 77 -10.97 15.28 3.20
CA PRO A 77 -11.68 15.52 4.46
C PRO A 77 -13.11 16.00 4.29
N LYS A 78 -13.38 16.81 3.25
CA LYS A 78 -14.73 17.29 2.94
C LYS A 78 -15.65 16.15 2.46
N GLU A 79 -15.14 15.27 1.58
CA GLU A 79 -15.89 14.09 1.12
C GLU A 79 -16.30 13.19 2.31
N ILE A 80 -15.40 13.04 3.28
CA ILE A 80 -15.68 12.28 4.51
C ILE A 80 -16.70 13.00 5.40
N ALA A 81 -16.57 14.32 5.56
CA ALA A 81 -17.50 15.11 6.36
C ALA A 81 -18.92 15.15 5.76
N ASP A 82 -19.02 15.20 4.44
CA ASP A 82 -20.29 15.24 3.71
C ASP A 82 -20.96 13.85 3.62
N ALA A 83 -20.25 12.78 3.94
CA ALA A 83 -20.76 11.41 3.87
C ALA A 83 -21.70 11.11 5.06
N THR A 84 -23.01 11.01 4.80
CA THR A 84 -24.03 10.76 5.84
C THR A 84 -24.14 9.31 6.29
N ALA A 85 -23.89 8.36 5.40
CA ALA A 85 -23.98 6.92 5.70
C ALA A 85 -22.78 6.14 5.15
N SER A 86 -22.57 6.21 3.86
CA SER A 86 -21.42 5.64 3.17
C SER A 86 -21.33 6.25 1.78
N THR A 87 -20.11 6.40 1.27
CA THR A 87 -19.94 6.68 -0.15
C THR A 87 -20.24 5.42 -0.96
N PRO A 88 -20.74 5.54 -2.18
CA PRO A 88 -20.79 4.41 -3.09
C PRO A 88 -19.36 3.89 -3.35
N ASP A 89 -19.25 2.61 -3.70
CA ASP A 89 -18.00 2.05 -4.16
C ASP A 89 -17.54 2.80 -5.41
N TYR A 90 -16.29 3.23 -5.45
CA TYR A 90 -15.68 3.79 -6.65
C TYR A 90 -14.45 3.00 -7.07
N GLU A 91 -14.07 3.16 -8.31
CA GLU A 91 -12.93 2.48 -8.89
C GLU A 91 -11.74 3.43 -8.92
N GLN A 92 -10.63 2.98 -8.34
CA GLN A 92 -9.38 3.72 -8.32
C GLN A 92 -8.38 3.06 -9.27
N PRO A 93 -7.81 3.79 -10.24
CA PRO A 93 -6.73 3.28 -11.07
C PRO A 93 -5.49 2.97 -10.23
N LEU A 94 -4.92 1.81 -10.46
CA LEU A 94 -3.78 1.31 -9.73
C LEU A 94 -2.75 0.71 -10.70
N MET A 95 -1.49 1.05 -10.52
CA MET A 95 -0.37 0.41 -11.19
C MET A 95 0.25 -0.62 -10.24
N VAL A 96 0.48 -1.83 -10.72
CA VAL A 96 1.07 -2.90 -9.92
C VAL A 96 2.30 -3.45 -10.64
N SER A 97 3.42 -3.53 -9.95
CA SER A 97 4.64 -4.13 -10.49
C SER A 97 4.50 -5.65 -10.57
N MET A 98 4.64 -6.19 -11.76
CA MET A 98 4.61 -7.65 -11.98
C MET A 98 5.87 -8.32 -11.44
N GLN A 99 7.02 -7.63 -11.46
CA GLN A 99 8.27 -8.10 -10.86
C GLN A 99 8.12 -8.23 -9.34
N ASN A 100 7.46 -7.25 -8.71
CA ASN A 100 7.14 -7.32 -7.30
C ASN A 100 6.27 -8.55 -6.97
N ILE A 101 5.22 -8.82 -7.73
CA ILE A 101 4.37 -10.00 -7.53
C ILE A 101 5.20 -11.28 -7.67
N ARG A 102 6.02 -11.41 -8.71
CA ARG A 102 6.89 -12.57 -8.92
C ARG A 102 7.86 -12.78 -7.77
N ALA A 103 8.48 -11.70 -7.28
CA ALA A 103 9.39 -11.76 -6.14
C ALA A 103 8.69 -12.22 -4.84
N LEU A 104 7.46 -11.77 -4.61
CA LEU A 104 6.65 -12.21 -3.47
C LEU A 104 6.31 -13.71 -3.54
N HIS A 105 6.17 -14.26 -4.74
CA HIS A 105 6.03 -15.70 -4.96
C HIS A 105 7.36 -16.47 -4.89
N GLY A 106 8.47 -15.79 -4.59
CA GLY A 106 9.78 -16.41 -4.47
C GLY A 106 10.45 -16.74 -5.80
N SER A 107 9.95 -16.21 -6.92
CA SER A 107 10.57 -16.37 -8.23
C SER A 107 11.82 -15.49 -8.34
N ALA A 108 12.94 -16.05 -8.78
CA ALA A 108 14.13 -15.27 -9.14
C ALA A 108 13.82 -14.41 -10.37
N LEU A 109 14.21 -13.14 -10.31
CA LEU A 109 14.09 -12.23 -11.45
C LEU A 109 15.31 -12.41 -12.38
N THR A 110 15.07 -12.60 -13.67
CA THR A 110 16.11 -12.81 -14.69
C THR A 110 15.71 -12.17 -16.02
N GLY A 111 16.71 -11.70 -16.78
CA GLY A 111 16.48 -11.16 -18.12
C GLY A 111 15.51 -9.99 -18.13
N ASP A 112 14.47 -10.04 -18.95
CA ASP A 112 13.48 -8.97 -19.13
C ASP A 112 12.67 -8.65 -17.86
N ALA A 113 12.71 -9.52 -16.85
CA ALA A 113 12.06 -9.25 -15.56
C ALA A 113 12.87 -8.30 -14.66
N LEU A 114 14.06 -7.87 -15.06
CA LEU A 114 14.88 -6.92 -14.30
C LEU A 114 14.48 -5.46 -14.51
N GLU A 115 13.47 -5.19 -15.32
CA GLU A 115 12.88 -3.86 -15.48
C GLU A 115 11.58 -3.74 -14.66
N ILE A 116 11.34 -2.55 -14.07
CA ILE A 116 10.07 -2.29 -13.37
C ILE A 116 8.98 -2.00 -14.39
N THR A 117 8.24 -3.01 -14.77
CA THR A 117 7.03 -2.87 -15.59
C THR A 117 5.79 -2.85 -14.71
N ALA A 118 4.84 -1.99 -15.01
CA ALA A 118 3.61 -1.87 -14.25
C ALA A 118 2.39 -2.25 -15.09
N SER A 119 1.54 -3.09 -14.50
CA SER A 119 0.23 -3.42 -15.06
C SER A 119 -0.83 -2.51 -14.47
N SER A 120 -1.60 -1.86 -15.35
CA SER A 120 -2.75 -1.05 -14.92
C SER A 120 -3.91 -1.96 -14.53
N THR A 121 -4.53 -1.66 -13.42
CA THR A 121 -5.68 -2.39 -12.89
C THR A 121 -6.60 -1.42 -12.14
N MET A 122 -7.80 -1.88 -11.80
CA MET A 122 -8.73 -1.11 -10.99
C MET A 122 -8.90 -1.75 -9.63
N VAL A 123 -9.01 -0.95 -8.59
CA VAL A 123 -9.30 -1.40 -7.23
C VAL A 123 -10.56 -0.72 -6.71
N LYS A 124 -11.41 -1.47 -6.05
CA LYS A 124 -12.59 -0.92 -5.39
C LYS A 124 -12.21 -0.30 -4.06
N ILE A 125 -12.64 0.94 -3.84
CA ILE A 125 -12.47 1.68 -2.59
C ILE A 125 -13.83 2.22 -2.18
N ALA A 126 -14.13 2.14 -0.89
CA ALA A 126 -15.37 2.66 -0.35
C ALA A 126 -15.18 3.23 1.05
N TYR A 127 -15.75 4.39 1.32
CA TYR A 127 -15.88 4.91 2.68
C TYR A 127 -17.17 4.39 3.33
N ARG A 128 -17.06 3.91 4.55
CA ARG A 128 -18.18 3.35 5.32
C ARG A 128 -18.33 4.09 6.65
N ALA A 129 -19.11 5.17 6.65
CA ALA A 129 -19.39 5.96 7.85
C ALA A 129 -20.06 5.13 8.96
N SER A 130 -20.99 4.25 8.58
CA SER A 130 -21.72 3.36 9.51
C SER A 130 -20.87 2.23 10.11
N GLN A 131 -19.65 2.02 9.60
CA GLN A 131 -18.72 0.99 10.07
C GLN A 131 -17.45 1.61 10.65
N GLU A 132 -17.60 2.33 11.76
CA GLU A 132 -16.49 2.99 12.46
C GLU A 132 -15.74 4.00 11.59
N SER A 133 -16.40 4.63 10.64
CA SER A 133 -15.78 5.61 9.73
C SER A 133 -14.51 5.10 9.06
N GLN A 134 -14.54 3.91 8.49
CA GLN A 134 -13.39 3.27 7.84
C GLN A 134 -13.46 3.37 6.33
N VAL A 135 -12.29 3.34 5.70
CA VAL A 135 -12.15 3.07 4.26
C VAL A 135 -11.90 1.58 4.06
N GLN A 136 -12.67 0.97 3.19
CA GLN A 136 -12.49 -0.41 2.73
C GLN A 136 -11.80 -0.39 1.38
N VAL A 137 -10.59 -0.90 1.33
CA VAL A 137 -9.80 -1.05 0.10
C VAL A 137 -9.86 -2.50 -0.33
N SER A 138 -10.11 -2.72 -1.61
CA SER A 138 -10.26 -4.02 -2.23
C SER A 138 -11.61 -4.71 -1.96
N LYS A 139 -12.18 -5.16 -3.04
CA LYS A 139 -13.37 -6.02 -3.04
C LYS A 139 -13.08 -7.15 -4.03
N LEU A 140 -12.34 -8.17 -3.58
CA LEU A 140 -11.65 -9.17 -4.40
C LEU A 140 -12.38 -9.61 -5.69
N ARG A 141 -13.71 -9.74 -5.67
CA ARG A 141 -14.49 -10.13 -6.85
C ARG A 141 -14.68 -9.02 -7.88
N MET A 142 -14.29 -7.79 -7.54
CA MET A 142 -14.49 -6.59 -8.36
C MET A 142 -13.16 -5.88 -8.66
N ASP A 143 -12.06 -6.36 -8.05
CA ASP A 143 -10.74 -5.81 -8.32
C ASP A 143 -10.17 -6.41 -9.61
N GLY A 144 -9.31 -5.67 -10.30
CA GLY A 144 -8.61 -6.17 -11.47
C GLY A 144 -7.56 -7.22 -11.13
N SER A 145 -7.22 -8.05 -12.11
CA SER A 145 -6.42 -9.26 -11.93
C SER A 145 -5.07 -9.03 -11.26
N SER A 146 -4.31 -8.01 -11.67
CA SER A 146 -2.99 -7.75 -11.12
C SER A 146 -3.01 -7.39 -9.64
N PHE A 147 -4.06 -6.69 -9.16
CA PHE A 147 -4.20 -6.42 -7.74
C PHE A 147 -4.61 -7.66 -6.96
N ILE A 148 -5.44 -8.50 -7.54
CA ILE A 148 -5.80 -9.80 -6.95
C ILE A 148 -4.55 -10.69 -6.83
N GLU A 149 -3.70 -10.74 -7.86
CA GLU A 149 -2.43 -11.46 -7.83
C GLU A 149 -1.50 -10.96 -6.74
N LEU A 150 -1.34 -9.63 -6.62
CA LEU A 150 -0.59 -9.01 -5.52
C LEU A 150 -1.16 -9.45 -4.16
N ARG A 151 -2.47 -9.37 -3.98
CA ARG A 151 -3.15 -9.77 -2.74
C ARG A 151 -2.94 -11.26 -2.41
N ASN A 152 -2.92 -12.11 -3.44
CA ASN A 152 -2.67 -13.54 -3.29
C ASN A 152 -1.22 -13.87 -2.89
N ALA A 153 -0.29 -12.96 -3.15
CA ALA A 153 1.12 -13.12 -2.80
C ALA A 153 1.49 -12.62 -1.40
N LEU A 154 0.56 -11.93 -0.71
CA LEU A 154 0.81 -11.30 0.58
C LEU A 154 0.37 -12.18 1.75
N TYR A 155 1.18 -12.18 2.81
CA TYR A 155 0.95 -12.91 4.05
C TYR A 155 0.84 -11.96 5.25
N GLU A 156 0.59 -12.54 6.43
CA GLU A 156 0.53 -11.78 7.68
C GLU A 156 1.89 -11.10 7.97
N ASP A 157 1.79 -9.85 8.38
CA ASP A 157 2.92 -8.95 8.63
C ASP A 157 3.67 -8.47 7.37
N ASP A 158 3.31 -8.89 6.16
CA ASP A 158 3.85 -8.23 4.97
C ASP A 158 3.35 -6.78 4.89
N LEU A 159 4.15 -5.92 4.25
CA LEU A 159 3.74 -4.56 3.97
C LEU A 159 3.05 -4.49 2.61
N LEU A 160 1.92 -3.79 2.57
CA LEU A 160 1.30 -3.30 1.34
C LEU A 160 1.46 -1.79 1.31
N ILE A 161 2.10 -1.28 0.27
CA ILE A 161 2.41 0.14 0.13
C ILE A 161 1.66 0.69 -1.08
N PHE A 162 0.96 1.79 -0.86
CA PHE A 162 0.38 2.62 -1.93
C PHE A 162 1.18 3.91 -2.04
N LEU A 163 1.52 4.29 -3.26
CA LEU A 163 2.21 5.53 -3.58
C LEU A 163 1.32 6.36 -4.51
N LYS A 164 1.04 7.61 -4.15
CA LYS A 164 0.30 8.54 -5.03
C LYS A 164 1.25 9.21 -6.01
N TYR A 165 0.87 9.23 -7.28
CA TYR A 165 1.51 10.06 -8.29
C TYR A 165 1.18 11.53 -8.08
N ARG A 166 2.08 12.42 -8.47
CA ARG A 166 1.87 13.87 -8.39
C ARG A 166 0.74 14.34 -9.32
N THR A 167 0.54 13.66 -10.42
CA THR A 167 -0.45 14.03 -11.43
C THR A 167 -1.49 12.94 -11.57
N GLY A 168 -2.77 13.34 -11.52
CA GLY A 168 -3.91 12.42 -11.68
C GLY A 168 -4.25 11.63 -10.41
N ASN A 169 -5.28 10.82 -10.51
CA ASN A 169 -5.78 9.97 -9.41
C ASN A 169 -5.14 8.58 -9.39
N GLN A 170 -4.07 8.36 -10.15
CA GLN A 170 -3.41 7.07 -10.25
C GLN A 170 -2.51 6.83 -9.05
N MET A 171 -2.49 5.60 -8.59
CA MET A 171 -1.61 5.14 -7.52
C MET A 171 -0.73 3.99 -8.01
N PHE A 172 0.39 3.78 -7.34
CA PHE A 172 1.21 2.59 -7.49
C PHE A 172 1.12 1.76 -6.22
N ALA A 173 1.01 0.44 -6.36
CA ALA A 173 0.99 -0.49 -5.23
C ALA A 173 2.09 -1.53 -5.34
N LEU A 174 2.70 -1.84 -4.22
CA LEU A 174 3.68 -2.91 -4.09
C LEU A 174 3.56 -3.62 -2.74
N GLY A 175 3.99 -4.87 -2.71
CA GLY A 175 4.14 -5.64 -1.48
C GLY A 175 5.59 -5.74 -1.07
N ILE A 176 5.86 -5.72 0.23
CA ILE A 176 7.20 -6.02 0.76
C ILE A 176 7.08 -7.15 1.76
N PRO A 177 7.71 -8.29 1.51
CA PRO A 177 7.60 -9.44 2.38
C PRO A 177 8.29 -9.17 3.72
N ARG A 178 7.72 -9.71 4.80
CA ARG A 178 8.24 -9.57 6.16
C ARG A 178 9.72 -9.92 6.26
N ASN A 179 10.17 -10.97 5.58
CA ASN A 179 11.55 -11.44 5.64
C ASN A 179 12.57 -10.41 5.10
N PHE A 180 12.18 -9.49 4.24
CA PHE A 180 13.05 -8.42 3.77
C PHE A 180 13.34 -7.41 4.88
N TYR A 181 12.33 -6.98 5.61
CA TYR A 181 12.48 -5.87 6.56
C TYR A 181 12.69 -6.31 8.02
N ALA A 182 12.16 -7.48 8.42
CA ALA A 182 12.25 -7.94 9.81
C ALA A 182 13.71 -8.19 10.22
N GLY A 183 14.10 -7.61 11.36
CA GLY A 183 15.47 -7.72 11.87
C GLY A 183 16.47 -6.72 11.28
N SER A 184 16.19 -6.13 10.11
CA SER A 184 17.06 -5.16 9.44
C SER A 184 16.55 -3.74 9.57
N TYR A 185 15.23 -3.55 9.59
CA TYR A 185 14.59 -2.25 9.64
C TYR A 185 13.66 -2.13 10.83
N THR A 186 13.59 -0.94 11.38
CA THR A 186 12.55 -0.49 12.31
C THR A 186 11.86 0.71 11.70
N PHE A 187 10.63 0.92 12.10
CA PHE A 187 9.84 2.03 11.58
C PHE A 187 9.56 3.01 12.71
N SER A 188 9.59 4.30 12.42
CA SER A 188 9.28 5.33 13.41
C SER A 188 7.78 5.54 13.53
N ASP A 189 7.33 5.98 14.70
CA ASP A 189 5.91 6.19 15.00
C ASP A 189 5.28 7.27 14.11
N ASP A 190 6.07 8.22 13.61
CA ASP A 190 5.65 9.23 12.64
C ASP A 190 5.35 8.65 11.24
N LEU A 191 5.89 7.47 10.92
CA LEU A 191 5.52 6.71 9.73
C LEU A 191 4.19 5.98 9.92
N PHE A 192 3.86 5.68 11.15
CA PHE A 192 2.82 4.74 11.52
C PHE A 192 1.91 5.37 12.56
N GLU A 193 1.02 6.28 12.15
CA GLU A 193 0.03 6.81 13.06
C GLU A 193 -1.16 5.86 13.26
N GLY A 194 -1.32 5.45 14.51
CA GLY A 194 -2.63 5.24 15.10
C GLY A 194 -3.36 3.95 14.77
N LEU A 195 -2.69 2.83 14.40
CA LEU A 195 -3.41 1.62 14.05
C LEU A 195 -2.91 0.32 14.68
N GLU A 196 -2.05 0.41 15.69
CA GLU A 196 -1.63 -0.76 16.47
C GLU A 196 -2.83 -1.58 16.99
N SER A 197 -3.91 -0.90 17.37
CA SER A 197 -5.12 -1.56 17.86
C SER A 197 -5.95 -2.28 16.80
N LYS A 198 -5.73 -2.00 15.50
CA LYS A 198 -6.47 -2.59 14.37
C LYS A 198 -5.58 -3.23 13.31
N GLY A 199 -4.29 -3.29 13.54
CA GLY A 199 -3.34 -4.04 12.72
C GLY A 199 -3.02 -3.45 11.36
N ALA A 200 -3.38 -2.23 11.07
CA ALA A 200 -2.95 -1.50 9.88
C ALA A 200 -2.10 -0.29 10.31
N VAL A 201 -1.02 -0.04 9.63
CA VAL A 201 -0.05 0.98 10.00
C VAL A 201 0.18 1.92 8.82
N THR A 202 0.16 3.21 9.05
CA THR A 202 0.16 4.23 8.00
C THR A 202 1.32 5.18 8.10
N VAL A 203 1.80 5.61 6.95
CA VAL A 203 2.75 6.71 6.82
C VAL A 203 2.01 8.01 6.59
N LYS A 204 2.20 8.99 7.45
CA LYS A 204 1.89 10.37 7.11
C LYS A 204 2.93 10.89 6.14
N ASN A 205 2.50 11.21 4.92
CA ASN A 205 3.24 12.05 3.99
C ASN A 205 4.75 11.80 3.92
N ALA A 206 5.12 10.55 3.65
CA ALA A 206 6.53 10.19 3.49
C ALA A 206 7.25 11.00 2.41
N LEU A 207 6.52 11.68 1.55
CA LEU A 207 7.04 12.41 0.39
C LEU A 207 6.72 13.90 0.43
N SER A 208 6.06 14.39 1.46
CA SER A 208 5.57 15.75 1.45
C SER A 208 6.42 16.74 2.22
N ALA A 209 7.23 17.42 1.47
CA ALA A 209 7.32 18.86 1.65
C ALA A 209 6.16 19.63 0.94
N VAL A 210 5.15 18.96 0.44
CA VAL A 210 4.14 19.52 -0.48
C VAL A 210 2.72 19.54 0.10
N SER A 211 2.39 18.78 1.13
CA SER A 211 1.04 18.81 1.71
C SER A 211 0.77 20.00 2.62
N GLU A 212 1.80 20.69 3.10
CA GLU A 212 1.62 21.94 3.87
C GLU A 212 1.31 23.17 3.00
N ALA A 213 1.41 23.04 1.67
CA ALA A 213 1.14 24.14 0.76
C ALA A 213 -0.33 24.26 0.31
N TYR A 214 -1.21 23.39 0.81
CA TYR A 214 -2.64 23.39 0.48
C TYR A 214 -3.56 23.79 1.65
N ASP A 215 -3.00 24.18 2.78
CA ASP A 215 -3.76 24.68 3.95
C ASP A 215 -3.78 26.22 4.06
N ASP A 216 -3.60 26.96 2.95
CA ASP A 216 -3.84 28.41 2.85
C ASP A 216 -5.02 28.73 1.93
#